data_06ca3aefd378f4f6915347aa94cf5137
#
_entry.id   06ca3aefd378f4f6915347aa94cf5137
#
_cell.length_a   1.000
_cell.length_b   1.000
_cell.length_c   1.000
_cell.angle_alpha   90.00
_cell.angle_beta   90.00
_cell.angle_gamma   90.00
#
_symmetry.space_group_name_H-M   'P 1'
#
loop_
_entity.id
_entity.type
_entity.pdbx_description
1 polymer ?
#
loop_
_entity_poly.entity_id
_entity_poly.type
_entity_poly.pdbx_seq_one_letter_code
_entity_poly.pdbx_strand_id
1 'polypeptide(L)'
;MSLSSPSIRVIILGAGKGGTALLELFTRSPDLEVVGMADRNPEAPGLRLAKYLGIPTSTDALALIAQDRADLIVDVTGDPRLEAQLVQHKPPRAEILGGKAALLIWKLAQHEQDLRDQLIQAEKLASIGTLASGIAHEINNPLYTITGLSEHLLEETRPEVIRDYVEDIIKSGRRIADIVQDLNAYSRRSRGQEQCDVNLNHTLDEAVKMARRATVVDELKVLTQYGDVPLVRGNADELLQVFVNVVTNAVQAMEGRGTLTLSTSSANGFVYTTIKDSGPGIPSNNLKQIFDPFFTTKEQGKGTGLGLHIVRDIVTQHGGRVTVESTLGHGAAFTVKLPATAQSS
;
A
#
# COMPACT_ATOMS: atom_id res chain seq x y z
N MET A 1 13.02 -23.66 -19.07
CA MET A 1 14.34 -23.59 -18.41
C MET A 1 14.83 -22.16 -18.58
N SER A 2 14.58 -21.30 -17.60
CA SER A 2 15.11 -19.94 -17.55
C SER A 2 16.53 -20.06 -17.00
N LEU A 3 17.52 -19.72 -17.79
CA LEU A 3 18.90 -19.55 -17.35
C LEU A 3 18.90 -18.30 -16.47
N SER A 4 18.87 -18.48 -15.14
CA SER A 4 19.17 -17.41 -14.20
C SER A 4 20.59 -16.97 -14.47
N SER A 5 20.79 -15.71 -14.87
CA SER A 5 22.12 -15.09 -14.90
C SER A 5 22.74 -15.25 -13.51
N PRO A 6 24.05 -15.58 -13.41
CA PRO A 6 24.69 -15.70 -12.12
C PRO A 6 24.57 -14.37 -11.36
N SER A 7 24.02 -14.39 -10.15
CA SER A 7 23.94 -13.20 -9.29
C SER A 7 25.36 -12.73 -8.94
N ILE A 8 25.60 -11.42 -8.99
CA ILE A 8 26.87 -10.82 -8.59
C ILE A 8 26.94 -10.85 -7.07
N ARG A 9 27.95 -11.52 -6.51
CA ARG A 9 28.14 -11.64 -5.07
C ARG A 9 28.87 -10.43 -4.52
N VAL A 10 28.25 -9.75 -3.57
CA VAL A 10 28.72 -8.47 -3.02
C VAL A 10 29.11 -8.61 -1.55
N ILE A 11 30.29 -8.07 -1.18
CA ILE A 11 30.65 -7.79 0.21
C ILE A 11 30.58 -6.29 0.44
N ILE A 12 29.97 -5.88 1.55
CA ILE A 12 29.89 -4.48 1.96
C ILE A 12 30.79 -4.24 3.17
N LEU A 13 31.71 -3.28 3.05
CA LEU A 13 32.60 -2.84 4.11
C LEU A 13 32.19 -1.46 4.61
N GLY A 14 31.91 -1.37 5.93
CA GLY A 14 31.29 -0.22 6.56
C GLY A 14 29.78 -0.41 6.70
N ALA A 15 29.32 -0.54 7.95
CA ALA A 15 27.92 -0.79 8.30
C ALA A 15 27.26 0.42 8.98
N GLY A 16 27.78 1.62 8.77
CA GLY A 16 27.18 2.88 9.14
C GLY A 16 25.97 3.21 8.25
N LYS A 17 25.47 4.46 8.28
CA LYS A 17 24.30 4.89 7.50
C LYS A 17 24.40 4.56 6.01
N GLY A 18 25.56 4.82 5.37
CA GLY A 18 25.76 4.54 3.94
C GLY A 18 25.76 3.06 3.62
N GLY A 19 26.45 2.24 4.41
CA GLY A 19 26.49 0.79 4.21
C GLY A 19 25.14 0.12 4.48
N THR A 20 24.36 0.59 5.47
CA THR A 20 23.00 0.12 5.72
C THR A 20 22.09 0.40 4.52
N ALA A 21 22.15 1.60 3.96
CA ALA A 21 21.36 1.98 2.79
C ALA A 21 21.73 1.16 1.53
N LEU A 22 23.01 0.87 1.34
CA LEU A 22 23.47 -0.01 0.25
C LEU A 22 23.02 -1.46 0.46
N LEU A 23 23.06 -1.95 1.70
CA LEU A 23 22.56 -3.28 2.03
C LEU A 23 21.07 -3.41 1.65
N GLU A 24 20.24 -2.45 2.03
CA GLU A 24 18.82 -2.41 1.66
C GLU A 24 18.61 -2.34 0.15
N LEU A 25 19.40 -1.55 -0.57
CA LEU A 25 19.34 -1.43 -2.02
C LEU A 25 19.70 -2.76 -2.71
N PHE A 26 20.80 -3.39 -2.30
CA PHE A 26 21.31 -4.60 -2.96
C PHE A 26 20.44 -5.83 -2.66
N THR A 27 19.88 -5.94 -1.46
CA THR A 27 18.98 -7.05 -1.11
C THR A 27 17.63 -7.00 -1.85
N ARG A 28 17.27 -5.86 -2.43
CA ARG A 28 16.06 -5.72 -3.29
C ARG A 28 16.32 -6.06 -4.75
N SER A 29 17.58 -6.14 -5.18
CA SER A 29 17.94 -6.46 -6.56
C SER A 29 18.03 -7.97 -6.76
N PRO A 30 17.31 -8.56 -7.72
CA PRO A 30 17.37 -9.99 -7.99
C PRO A 30 18.72 -10.44 -8.59
N ASP A 31 19.51 -9.51 -9.13
CA ASP A 31 20.78 -9.77 -9.79
C ASP A 31 21.98 -9.68 -8.83
N LEU A 32 21.76 -9.26 -7.56
CA LEU A 32 22.78 -9.07 -6.56
C LEU A 32 22.55 -9.99 -5.37
N GLU A 33 23.63 -10.58 -4.84
CA GLU A 33 23.63 -11.39 -3.63
C GLU A 33 24.63 -10.81 -2.63
N VAL A 34 24.14 -10.27 -1.50
CA VAL A 34 25.05 -9.81 -0.44
C VAL A 34 25.54 -11.01 0.36
N VAL A 35 26.80 -11.39 0.17
CA VAL A 35 27.42 -12.57 0.80
C VAL A 35 28.13 -12.25 2.10
N GLY A 36 28.24 -10.98 2.49
CA GLY A 36 28.85 -10.60 3.76
C GLY A 36 28.87 -9.09 3.99
N MET A 37 28.92 -8.70 5.27
CA MET A 37 29.06 -7.31 5.70
C MET A 37 30.05 -7.19 6.86
N ALA A 38 30.94 -6.20 6.82
CA ALA A 38 31.90 -5.98 7.90
C ALA A 38 31.92 -4.51 8.37
N ASP A 39 32.09 -4.33 9.70
CA ASP A 39 32.33 -3.02 10.33
C ASP A 39 33.14 -3.23 11.62
N ARG A 40 34.07 -2.32 11.91
CA ARG A 40 34.84 -2.36 13.17
C ARG A 40 33.99 -2.20 14.41
N ASN A 41 32.84 -1.48 14.30
CA ASN A 41 31.87 -1.33 15.35
C ASN A 41 30.87 -2.50 15.31
N PRO A 42 30.88 -3.45 16.26
CA PRO A 42 29.96 -4.59 16.26
C PRO A 42 28.49 -4.19 16.43
N GLU A 43 28.23 -2.97 16.93
CA GLU A 43 26.90 -2.41 17.13
C GLU A 43 26.43 -1.53 15.96
N ALA A 44 27.16 -1.51 14.86
CA ALA A 44 26.78 -0.73 13.69
C ALA A 44 25.39 -1.14 13.16
N PRO A 45 24.53 -0.20 12.75
CA PRO A 45 23.16 -0.49 12.35
C PRO A 45 23.07 -1.48 11.19
N GLY A 46 23.98 -1.39 10.22
CA GLY A 46 24.03 -2.31 9.09
C GLY A 46 24.36 -3.74 9.48
N LEU A 47 25.22 -3.95 10.50
CA LEU A 47 25.51 -5.30 10.98
C LEU A 47 24.28 -5.94 11.67
N ARG A 48 23.49 -5.16 12.38
CA ARG A 48 22.21 -5.64 12.95
C ARG A 48 21.23 -6.06 11.89
N LEU A 49 21.08 -5.24 10.85
CA LEU A 49 20.23 -5.55 9.71
C LEU A 49 20.73 -6.78 8.93
N ALA A 50 22.04 -6.86 8.67
CA ALA A 50 22.64 -8.01 7.99
C ALA A 50 22.41 -9.32 8.75
N LYS A 51 22.59 -9.32 10.07
CA LYS A 51 22.26 -10.46 10.95
C LYS A 51 20.78 -10.85 10.87
N TYR A 52 19.88 -9.87 10.88
CA TYR A 52 18.45 -10.12 10.74
C TYR A 52 18.11 -10.77 9.39
N LEU A 53 18.81 -10.38 8.33
CA LEU A 53 18.65 -10.96 6.98
C LEU A 53 19.41 -12.28 6.77
N GLY A 54 20.07 -12.82 7.80
CA GLY A 54 20.87 -14.04 7.70
C GLY A 54 22.18 -13.89 6.92
N ILE A 55 22.66 -12.65 6.71
CA ILE A 55 23.89 -12.35 5.98
C ILE A 55 25.08 -12.44 6.94
N PRO A 56 26.18 -13.15 6.56
CA PRO A 56 27.39 -13.23 7.36
C PRO A 56 27.97 -11.88 7.74
N THR A 57 28.32 -11.70 9.01
CA THR A 57 28.88 -10.45 9.51
C THR A 57 30.24 -10.65 10.15
N SER A 58 31.13 -9.66 10.05
CA SER A 58 32.45 -9.68 10.67
C SER A 58 32.83 -8.31 11.22
N THR A 59 33.70 -8.29 12.25
CA THR A 59 34.39 -7.07 12.67
C THR A 59 35.76 -6.91 11.99
N ASP A 60 36.21 -7.93 11.29
CA ASP A 60 37.44 -7.94 10.49
C ASP A 60 37.09 -8.03 9.00
N ALA A 61 37.31 -6.94 8.28
CA ALA A 61 37.05 -6.84 6.85
C ALA A 61 37.95 -7.77 6.02
N LEU A 62 39.22 -7.89 6.39
CA LEU A 62 40.18 -8.71 5.64
C LEU A 62 39.90 -10.20 5.81
N ALA A 63 39.51 -10.62 7.02
CA ALA A 63 39.12 -12.01 7.28
C ALA A 63 37.83 -12.39 6.50
N LEU A 64 36.89 -11.45 6.30
CA LEU A 64 35.69 -11.70 5.52
C LEU A 64 36.02 -11.84 4.01
N ILE A 65 36.90 -10.99 3.49
CA ILE A 65 37.31 -11.00 2.07
C ILE A 65 38.12 -12.24 1.73
N ALA A 66 38.98 -12.72 2.66
CA ALA A 66 39.80 -13.91 2.46
C ALA A 66 39.00 -15.20 2.21
N GLN A 67 37.69 -15.20 2.43
CA GLN A 67 36.80 -16.33 2.14
C GLN A 67 36.50 -16.54 0.64
N ASP A 68 37.06 -15.70 -0.24
CA ASP A 68 36.96 -15.76 -1.73
C ASP A 68 35.55 -15.96 -2.28
N ARG A 69 34.58 -15.27 -1.66
CA ARG A 69 33.14 -15.41 -2.03
C ARG A 69 32.57 -14.24 -2.82
N ALA A 70 33.33 -13.16 -3.03
CA ALA A 70 32.84 -11.93 -3.61
C ALA A 70 33.32 -11.72 -5.05
N ASP A 71 32.46 -11.22 -5.88
CA ASP A 71 32.74 -10.67 -7.21
C ASP A 71 32.89 -9.14 -7.15
N LEU A 72 32.24 -8.49 -6.15
CA LEU A 72 32.32 -7.05 -5.91
C LEU A 72 32.50 -6.77 -4.41
N ILE A 73 33.45 -5.89 -4.09
CA ILE A 73 33.68 -5.38 -2.73
C ILE A 73 33.34 -3.90 -2.73
N VAL A 74 32.38 -3.51 -1.90
CA VAL A 74 31.95 -2.12 -1.78
C VAL A 74 32.48 -1.55 -0.48
N ASP A 75 33.44 -0.63 -0.58
CA ASP A 75 34.05 0.01 0.58
C ASP A 75 33.43 1.40 0.81
N VAL A 76 32.67 1.51 1.90
CA VAL A 76 32.08 2.77 2.38
C VAL A 76 32.54 3.15 3.78
N THR A 77 33.69 2.58 4.21
CA THR A 77 34.29 2.89 5.53
C THR A 77 34.89 4.28 5.59
N GLY A 78 35.34 4.80 4.44
CA GLY A 78 36.11 6.05 4.35
C GLY A 78 37.52 5.97 4.98
N ASP A 79 38.06 4.75 5.23
CA ASP A 79 39.40 4.53 5.77
C ASP A 79 40.42 4.30 4.64
N PRO A 80 41.28 5.30 4.31
CA PRO A 80 42.26 5.13 3.24
C PRO A 80 43.29 3.99 3.47
N ARG A 81 43.48 3.58 4.73
CA ARG A 81 44.37 2.47 5.06
C ARG A 81 43.77 1.14 4.66
N LEU A 82 42.44 1.00 4.86
CA LEU A 82 41.73 -0.19 4.42
C LEU A 82 41.73 -0.30 2.90
N GLU A 83 41.50 0.80 2.18
CA GLU A 83 41.52 0.83 0.71
C GLU A 83 42.84 0.30 0.14
N ALA A 84 43.97 0.73 0.71
CA ALA A 84 45.31 0.22 0.31
C ALA A 84 45.48 -1.29 0.59
N GLN A 85 44.96 -1.79 1.70
CA GLN A 85 45.00 -3.20 2.05
C GLN A 85 44.09 -4.05 1.16
N LEU A 86 42.93 -3.54 0.79
CA LEU A 86 41.96 -4.21 -0.09
C LEU A 86 42.57 -4.54 -1.46
N VAL A 87 43.33 -3.59 -2.03
CA VAL A 87 44.02 -3.80 -3.32
C VAL A 87 45.00 -4.97 -3.27
N GLN A 88 45.63 -5.19 -2.11
CA GLN A 88 46.62 -6.26 -1.93
C GLN A 88 46.00 -7.62 -1.59
N HIS A 89 44.83 -7.63 -0.90
CA HIS A 89 44.26 -8.86 -0.33
C HIS A 89 42.94 -9.29 -1.00
N LYS A 90 42.44 -8.52 -1.94
CA LYS A 90 41.22 -8.90 -2.65
C LYS A 90 41.38 -10.17 -3.47
N PRO A 91 40.34 -10.99 -3.62
CA PRO A 91 40.31 -12.09 -4.57
C PRO A 91 40.64 -11.59 -5.99
N PRO A 92 41.37 -12.37 -6.81
CA PRO A 92 41.73 -11.94 -8.17
C PRO A 92 40.56 -11.52 -9.06
N ARG A 93 39.40 -12.11 -8.82
CA ARG A 93 38.16 -11.84 -9.58
C ARG A 93 37.35 -10.66 -9.02
N ALA A 94 37.59 -10.28 -7.78
CA ALA A 94 36.78 -9.24 -7.15
C ALA A 94 37.18 -7.84 -7.62
N GLU A 95 36.19 -7.04 -7.94
CA GLU A 95 36.36 -5.61 -8.17
C GLU A 95 36.12 -4.84 -6.88
N ILE A 96 36.74 -3.66 -6.75
CA ILE A 96 36.52 -2.76 -5.60
C ILE A 96 35.76 -1.53 -6.06
N LEU A 97 34.64 -1.29 -5.43
CA LEU A 97 33.85 -0.06 -5.58
C LEU A 97 34.12 0.83 -4.37
N GLY A 98 34.91 1.89 -4.56
CA GLY A 98 35.24 2.84 -3.49
C GLY A 98 34.05 3.72 -3.09
N GLY A 99 34.14 4.31 -1.88
CA GLY A 99 33.06 5.03 -1.24
C GLY A 99 32.44 6.17 -2.06
N LYS A 100 33.22 6.87 -2.89
CA LYS A 100 32.70 7.92 -3.79
C LYS A 100 31.80 7.35 -4.88
N ALA A 101 32.17 6.24 -5.48
CA ALA A 101 31.38 5.57 -6.51
C ALA A 101 30.12 4.92 -5.90
N ALA A 102 30.25 4.27 -4.73
CA ALA A 102 29.13 3.73 -3.99
C ALA A 102 28.11 4.83 -3.60
N LEU A 103 28.59 6.00 -3.13
CA LEU A 103 27.74 7.15 -2.83
C LEU A 103 27.01 7.68 -4.08
N LEU A 104 27.68 7.69 -5.23
CA LEU A 104 27.07 8.12 -6.49
C LEU A 104 25.96 7.16 -6.92
N ILE A 105 26.20 5.86 -6.85
CA ILE A 105 25.19 4.83 -7.18
C ILE A 105 23.98 4.97 -6.26
N TRP A 106 24.21 5.12 -4.96
CA TRP A 106 23.12 5.33 -4.00
C TRP A 106 22.31 6.59 -4.31
N LYS A 107 22.98 7.72 -4.59
CA LYS A 107 22.28 8.95 -4.99
C LYS A 107 21.49 8.80 -6.27
N LEU A 108 22.01 8.09 -7.26
CA LEU A 108 21.29 7.82 -8.51
C LEU A 108 20.06 6.95 -8.28
N ALA A 109 20.17 5.91 -7.46
CA ALA A 109 19.04 5.06 -7.10
C ALA A 109 17.95 5.83 -6.32
N GLN A 110 18.36 6.69 -5.37
CA GLN A 110 17.43 7.58 -4.66
C GLN A 110 16.73 8.56 -5.62
N HIS A 111 17.49 9.16 -6.53
CA HIS A 111 16.94 10.10 -7.50
C HIS A 111 15.96 9.42 -8.48
N GLU A 112 16.28 8.20 -8.91
CA GLU A 112 15.35 7.39 -9.74
C GLU A 112 14.04 7.11 -8.99
N GLN A 113 14.13 6.77 -7.71
CA GLN A 113 12.96 6.52 -6.89
C GLN A 113 12.11 7.78 -6.70
N ASP A 114 12.76 8.92 -6.41
CA ASP A 114 12.09 10.22 -6.31
C ASP A 114 11.39 10.62 -7.62
N LEU A 115 12.03 10.37 -8.77
CA LEU A 115 11.44 10.63 -10.09
C LEU A 115 10.24 9.72 -10.36
N ARG A 116 10.32 8.44 -10.02
CA ARG A 116 9.18 7.52 -10.14
C ARG A 116 8.00 7.98 -9.29
N ASP A 117 8.26 8.38 -8.06
CA ASP A 117 7.22 8.90 -7.17
C ASP A 117 6.59 10.19 -7.72
N GLN A 118 7.41 11.08 -8.32
CA GLN A 118 6.91 12.28 -8.97
C GLN A 118 6.06 11.96 -10.20
N LEU A 119 6.46 10.97 -11.00
CA LEU A 119 5.69 10.52 -12.18
C LEU A 119 4.34 9.95 -11.75
N ILE A 120 4.31 9.07 -10.74
CA ILE A 120 3.05 8.51 -10.21
C ILE A 120 2.14 9.64 -9.70
N GLN A 121 2.71 10.63 -9.01
CA GLN A 121 1.94 11.77 -8.53
C GLN A 121 1.41 12.64 -9.68
N ALA A 122 2.23 12.88 -10.70
CA ALA A 122 1.82 13.63 -11.88
C ALA A 122 0.72 12.90 -12.66
N GLU A 123 0.82 11.57 -12.79
CA GLU A 123 -0.21 10.73 -13.42
C GLU A 123 -1.53 10.77 -12.63
N LYS A 124 -1.48 10.69 -11.29
CA LYS A 124 -2.66 10.87 -10.43
C LYS A 124 -3.30 12.24 -10.63
N LEU A 125 -2.51 13.31 -10.66
CA LEU A 125 -3.01 14.66 -10.90
C LEU A 125 -3.56 14.84 -12.32
N ALA A 126 -2.93 14.26 -13.33
CA ALA A 126 -3.43 14.27 -14.70
C ALA A 126 -4.76 13.50 -14.81
N SER A 127 -4.88 12.37 -14.12
CA SER A 127 -6.14 11.61 -14.00
C SER A 127 -7.24 12.46 -13.35
N ILE A 128 -6.95 13.17 -12.25
CA ILE A 128 -7.89 14.15 -11.66
C ILE A 128 -8.25 15.23 -12.68
N GLY A 129 -7.29 15.75 -13.44
CA GLY A 129 -7.54 16.77 -14.48
C GLY A 129 -8.50 16.27 -15.57
N THR A 130 -8.34 15.04 -16.02
CA THR A 130 -9.23 14.40 -17.01
C THR A 130 -10.64 14.18 -16.42
N LEU A 131 -10.70 13.92 -15.12
CA LEU A 131 -11.94 13.65 -14.38
C LEU A 131 -12.56 14.92 -13.77
N ALA A 132 -11.89 16.08 -13.90
CA ALA A 132 -12.32 17.34 -13.28
C ALA A 132 -13.75 17.73 -13.66
N SER A 133 -14.19 17.43 -14.88
CA SER A 133 -15.56 17.68 -15.32
C SER A 133 -16.57 16.82 -14.55
N GLY A 134 -16.28 15.55 -14.30
CA GLY A 134 -17.11 14.65 -13.49
C GLY A 134 -17.19 15.08 -12.03
N ILE A 135 -16.03 15.40 -11.44
CA ILE A 135 -15.93 15.90 -10.05
C ILE A 135 -16.70 17.21 -9.89
N ALA A 136 -16.51 18.15 -10.82
CA ALA A 136 -17.25 19.41 -10.80
C ALA A 136 -18.76 19.17 -10.88
N HIS A 137 -19.21 18.25 -11.72
CA HIS A 137 -20.62 17.89 -11.82
C HIS A 137 -21.15 17.26 -10.52
N GLU A 138 -20.38 16.38 -9.90
CA GLU A 138 -20.76 15.73 -8.64
C GLU A 138 -20.77 16.69 -7.43
N ILE A 139 -19.92 17.71 -7.43
CA ILE A 139 -19.93 18.76 -6.40
C ILE A 139 -21.05 19.77 -6.66
N ASN A 140 -21.27 20.16 -7.93
CA ASN A 140 -22.28 21.15 -8.28
C ASN A 140 -23.71 20.64 -8.03
N ASN A 141 -23.98 19.35 -8.23
CA ASN A 141 -25.31 18.80 -7.99
C ASN A 141 -25.81 19.00 -6.55
N PRO A 142 -25.11 18.58 -5.49
CA PRO A 142 -25.52 18.86 -4.12
C PRO A 142 -25.47 20.36 -3.78
N LEU A 143 -24.58 21.14 -4.41
CA LEU A 143 -24.52 22.57 -4.22
C LEU A 143 -25.79 23.26 -4.75
N TYR A 144 -26.29 22.87 -5.93
CA TYR A 144 -27.58 23.37 -6.46
C TYR A 144 -28.75 22.98 -5.56
N THR A 145 -28.74 21.77 -4.98
CA THR A 145 -29.76 21.35 -4.02
C THR A 145 -29.74 22.24 -2.78
N ILE A 146 -28.56 22.50 -2.20
CA ILE A 146 -28.40 23.39 -1.05
C ILE A 146 -28.93 24.78 -1.37
N THR A 147 -28.47 25.36 -2.50
CA THR A 147 -28.84 26.73 -2.88
C THR A 147 -30.36 26.83 -3.13
N GLY A 148 -30.92 25.93 -3.95
CA GLY A 148 -32.33 25.95 -4.28
C GLY A 148 -33.23 25.74 -3.06
N LEU A 149 -32.92 24.77 -2.19
CA LEU A 149 -33.73 24.58 -0.97
C LEU A 149 -33.57 25.74 0.01
N SER A 150 -32.37 26.37 0.08
CA SER A 150 -32.17 27.55 0.92
C SER A 150 -32.98 28.76 0.44
N GLU A 151 -33.10 28.94 -0.89
CA GLU A 151 -33.98 29.98 -1.46
C GLU A 151 -35.48 29.71 -1.13
N HIS A 152 -35.92 28.46 -1.26
CA HIS A 152 -37.28 28.09 -0.90
C HIS A 152 -37.59 28.26 0.60
N LEU A 153 -36.59 28.05 1.48
CA LEU A 153 -36.74 28.26 2.92
C LEU A 153 -37.01 29.71 3.30
N LEU A 154 -36.67 30.70 2.46
CA LEU A 154 -36.94 32.11 2.73
C LEU A 154 -38.44 32.45 2.71
N GLU A 155 -39.25 31.68 1.97
CA GLU A 155 -40.66 31.89 1.79
C GLU A 155 -41.55 30.80 2.42
N GLU A 156 -40.93 29.70 2.89
CA GLU A 156 -41.67 28.56 3.44
C GLU A 156 -42.05 28.80 4.91
N THR A 157 -43.29 28.50 5.25
CA THR A 157 -43.82 28.71 6.61
C THR A 157 -44.28 27.42 7.29
N ARG A 158 -44.36 26.31 6.56
CA ARG A 158 -44.83 25.02 7.09
C ARG A 158 -43.65 24.29 7.80
N PRO A 159 -43.76 24.04 9.12
CA PRO A 159 -42.64 23.48 9.90
C PRO A 159 -42.15 22.13 9.39
N GLU A 160 -43.01 21.24 8.93
CA GLU A 160 -42.65 19.94 8.38
C GLU A 160 -41.82 20.07 7.09
N VAL A 161 -42.22 20.99 6.19
CA VAL A 161 -41.47 21.21 4.92
C VAL A 161 -40.13 21.88 5.19
N ILE A 162 -40.07 22.82 6.15
CA ILE A 162 -38.80 23.42 6.60
C ILE A 162 -37.84 22.34 7.10
N ARG A 163 -38.33 21.39 7.89
CA ARG A 163 -37.54 20.31 8.41
C ARG A 163 -36.98 19.43 7.31
N ASP A 164 -37.79 19.01 6.35
CA ASP A 164 -37.39 18.18 5.21
C ASP A 164 -36.31 18.89 4.37
N TYR A 165 -36.51 20.19 4.09
CA TYR A 165 -35.51 20.99 3.36
C TYR A 165 -34.19 21.10 4.10
N VAL A 166 -34.23 21.32 5.41
CA VAL A 166 -33.01 21.39 6.24
C VAL A 166 -32.28 20.02 6.26
N GLU A 167 -33.02 18.91 6.38
CA GLU A 167 -32.45 17.57 6.34
C GLU A 167 -31.75 17.29 5.00
N ASP A 168 -32.34 17.68 3.87
CA ASP A 168 -31.76 17.52 2.53
C ASP A 168 -30.56 18.44 2.31
N ILE A 169 -30.52 19.65 2.85
CA ILE A 169 -29.37 20.56 2.85
C ILE A 169 -28.21 19.93 3.61
N ILE A 170 -28.47 19.42 4.82
CA ILE A 170 -27.44 18.75 5.64
C ILE A 170 -26.87 17.53 4.92
N LYS A 171 -27.73 16.71 4.30
CA LYS A 171 -27.32 15.52 3.53
C LYS A 171 -26.45 15.91 2.33
N SER A 172 -26.83 16.97 1.62
CA SER A 172 -26.06 17.48 0.48
C SER A 172 -24.70 18.04 0.91
N GLY A 173 -24.63 18.76 2.04
CA GLY A 173 -23.38 19.24 2.61
C GLY A 173 -22.42 18.11 3.03
N ARG A 174 -22.94 17.05 3.66
CA ARG A 174 -22.15 15.86 3.99
C ARG A 174 -21.60 15.19 2.75
N ARG A 175 -22.40 15.09 1.68
CA ARG A 175 -21.94 14.52 0.41
C ARG A 175 -20.76 15.28 -0.19
N ILE A 176 -20.78 16.62 -0.18
CA ILE A 176 -19.63 17.42 -0.65
C ILE A 176 -18.39 17.11 0.21
N ALA A 177 -18.56 17.01 1.52
CA ALA A 177 -17.47 16.68 2.43
C ALA A 177 -16.86 15.29 2.11
N ASP A 178 -17.68 14.29 1.84
CA ASP A 178 -17.23 12.93 1.47
C ASP A 178 -16.45 12.95 0.13
N ILE A 179 -16.95 13.65 -0.90
CA ILE A 179 -16.25 13.78 -2.19
C ILE A 179 -14.89 14.45 -2.00
N VAL A 180 -14.82 15.52 -1.21
CA VAL A 180 -13.57 16.25 -0.92
C VAL A 180 -12.60 15.36 -0.13
N GLN A 181 -13.10 14.57 0.81
CA GLN A 181 -12.28 13.63 1.60
C GLN A 181 -11.71 12.53 0.71
N ASP A 182 -12.50 11.93 -0.16
CA ASP A 182 -12.06 10.91 -1.11
C ASP A 182 -11.02 11.46 -2.10
N LEU A 183 -11.24 12.68 -2.61
CA LEU A 183 -10.30 13.36 -3.49
C LEU A 183 -8.96 13.66 -2.79
N ASN A 184 -9.02 14.11 -1.54
CA ASN A 184 -7.83 14.35 -0.73
C ASN A 184 -7.08 13.05 -0.43
N ALA A 185 -7.80 11.96 -0.14
CA ALA A 185 -7.20 10.64 0.08
C ALA A 185 -6.51 10.13 -1.20
N TYR A 186 -7.14 10.32 -2.37
CA TYR A 186 -6.56 9.97 -3.67
C TYR A 186 -5.33 10.82 -4.02
N SER A 187 -5.36 12.12 -3.68
CA SER A 187 -4.26 13.08 -3.96
C SER A 187 -3.10 12.98 -2.97
N ARG A 188 -3.30 12.44 -1.77
CA ARG A 188 -2.23 12.38 -0.76
C ARG A 188 -1.07 11.54 -1.27
N ARG A 189 0.13 12.10 -1.17
CA ARG A 189 1.38 11.36 -1.24
C ARG A 189 1.45 10.45 -0.01
N SER A 190 1.71 9.18 -0.21
CA SER A 190 2.24 8.31 0.84
C SER A 190 3.67 8.75 1.15
N ARG A 191 3.82 9.97 1.73
CA ARG A 191 5.13 10.51 2.07
C ARG A 191 5.65 9.78 3.29
N GLY A 192 6.64 8.90 3.07
CA GLY A 192 7.57 8.50 4.12
C GLY A 192 6.99 7.73 5.30
N GLN A 193 5.78 7.18 5.20
CA GLN A 193 5.32 6.22 6.19
C GLN A 193 6.10 4.93 5.98
N GLU A 194 6.86 4.56 7.00
CA GLU A 194 7.67 3.35 6.99
C GLU A 194 6.78 2.14 6.70
N GLN A 195 7.16 1.37 5.70
CA GLN A 195 6.55 0.05 5.50
C GLN A 195 6.85 -0.79 6.75
N CYS A 196 5.81 -1.24 7.42
CA CYS A 196 5.91 -2.11 8.58
C CYS A 196 5.29 -3.48 8.29
N ASP A 197 5.52 -4.40 9.22
CA ASP A 197 4.88 -5.71 9.17
C ASP A 197 3.46 -5.59 9.73
N VAL A 198 2.47 -5.79 8.86
CA VAL A 198 1.04 -5.60 9.14
C VAL A 198 0.35 -6.94 9.36
N ASN A 199 -0.41 -7.06 10.44
CA ASN A 199 -1.29 -8.19 10.70
C ASN A 199 -2.67 -7.93 10.09
N LEU A 200 -2.98 -8.62 8.98
CA LEU A 200 -4.23 -8.39 8.25
C LEU A 200 -5.49 -8.78 9.03
N ASN A 201 -5.43 -9.78 9.93
CA ASN A 201 -6.56 -10.15 10.77
C ASN A 201 -6.95 -8.99 11.70
N HIS A 202 -5.96 -8.36 12.34
CA HIS A 202 -6.18 -7.19 13.17
C HIS A 202 -6.71 -5.99 12.38
N THR A 203 -6.14 -5.74 11.19
CA THR A 203 -6.57 -4.65 10.31
C THR A 203 -8.02 -4.80 9.84
N LEU A 204 -8.45 -6.05 9.57
CA LEU A 204 -9.85 -6.35 9.25
C LEU A 204 -10.80 -6.05 10.42
N ASP A 205 -10.42 -6.45 11.64
CA ASP A 205 -11.23 -6.16 12.84
C ASP A 205 -11.39 -4.65 13.07
N GLU A 206 -10.32 -3.87 12.82
CA GLU A 206 -10.38 -2.41 12.89
C GLU A 206 -11.29 -1.82 11.80
N ALA A 207 -11.19 -2.31 10.57
CA ALA A 207 -12.04 -1.87 9.47
C ALA A 207 -13.53 -2.10 9.77
N VAL A 208 -13.88 -3.26 10.34
CA VAL A 208 -15.26 -3.55 10.77
C VAL A 208 -15.74 -2.59 11.86
N LYS A 209 -14.89 -2.31 12.85
CA LYS A 209 -15.21 -1.34 13.93
C LYS A 209 -15.48 0.05 13.34
N MET A 210 -14.68 0.48 12.37
CA MET A 210 -14.85 1.78 11.71
C MET A 210 -16.12 1.82 10.87
N ALA A 211 -16.39 0.80 10.05
CA ALA A 211 -17.59 0.72 9.24
C ALA A 211 -18.88 0.72 10.08
N ARG A 212 -18.88 0.03 11.22
CA ARG A 212 -20.02 0.03 12.17
C ARG A 212 -20.31 1.41 12.77
N ARG A 213 -19.31 2.27 12.91
CA ARG A 213 -19.49 3.65 13.42
C ARG A 213 -20.00 4.60 12.34
N ALA A 214 -19.66 4.33 11.08
CA ALA A 214 -20.00 5.19 9.94
C ALA A 214 -21.38 4.90 9.35
N THR A 215 -21.96 3.74 9.62
CA THR A 215 -23.23 3.30 9.01
C THR A 215 -24.20 2.86 10.10
N VAL A 216 -25.50 3.15 9.91
CA VAL A 216 -26.54 2.60 10.78
C VAL A 216 -26.60 1.09 10.56
N VAL A 217 -26.27 0.34 11.61
CA VAL A 217 -26.17 -1.13 11.56
C VAL A 217 -27.23 -1.70 12.49
N ASP A 218 -28.38 -2.11 11.93
CA ASP A 218 -29.49 -2.64 12.73
C ASP A 218 -29.34 -4.14 13.02
N GLU A 219 -28.99 -4.97 12.02
CA GLU A 219 -28.96 -6.43 12.12
C GLU A 219 -27.79 -7.04 11.30
N LEU A 220 -26.59 -6.48 11.41
CA LEU A 220 -25.41 -7.02 10.74
C LEU A 220 -24.75 -8.15 11.55
N LYS A 221 -24.78 -9.36 10.99
CA LYS A 221 -24.02 -10.50 11.51
C LYS A 221 -22.63 -10.52 10.87
N VAL A 222 -21.59 -10.45 11.69
CA VAL A 222 -20.19 -10.59 11.22
C VAL A 222 -19.68 -11.98 11.60
N LEU A 223 -19.21 -12.72 10.60
CA LEU A 223 -18.59 -14.04 10.76
C LEU A 223 -17.11 -13.93 10.39
N THR A 224 -16.23 -14.35 11.27
CA THR A 224 -14.79 -14.37 11.05
C THR A 224 -14.28 -15.80 10.91
N GLN A 225 -13.51 -16.05 9.85
CA GLN A 225 -12.86 -17.33 9.53
C GLN A 225 -11.38 -17.06 9.25
N TYR A 226 -10.68 -16.54 10.26
CA TYR A 226 -9.29 -16.19 10.11
C TYR A 226 -8.39 -17.41 10.19
N GLY A 227 -7.53 -17.57 9.16
CA GLY A 227 -6.42 -18.50 9.19
C GLY A 227 -5.22 -17.92 9.94
N ASP A 228 -4.28 -18.79 10.27
CA ASP A 228 -2.94 -18.37 10.69
C ASP A 228 -2.17 -17.93 9.44
N VAL A 229 -2.03 -16.61 9.27
CA VAL A 229 -1.43 -16.01 8.08
C VAL A 229 -0.20 -15.21 8.47
N PRO A 230 0.86 -15.23 7.63
CA PRO A 230 2.04 -14.42 7.85
C PRO A 230 1.72 -12.92 7.77
N LEU A 231 2.60 -12.10 8.34
CA LEU A 231 2.55 -10.66 8.21
C LEU A 231 2.76 -10.23 6.75
N VAL A 232 2.24 -9.07 6.41
CA VAL A 232 2.40 -8.45 5.10
C VAL A 232 3.20 -7.16 5.26
N ARG A 233 4.22 -6.97 4.43
CA ARG A 233 5.00 -5.73 4.43
C ARG A 233 4.23 -4.64 3.70
N GLY A 234 3.91 -3.55 4.41
CA GLY A 234 3.13 -2.46 3.81
C GLY A 234 2.88 -1.28 4.73
N ASN A 235 2.14 -0.30 4.21
CA ASN A 235 1.65 0.83 4.97
C ASN A 235 0.34 0.44 5.68
N ALA A 236 0.34 0.45 7.02
CA ALA A 236 -0.80 0.01 7.82
C ALA A 236 -2.07 0.86 7.58
N ASP A 237 -1.93 2.19 7.42
CA ASP A 237 -3.06 3.09 7.20
C ASP A 237 -3.69 2.88 5.81
N GLU A 238 -2.86 2.63 4.78
CA GLU A 238 -3.33 2.34 3.43
C GLU A 238 -4.05 0.98 3.38
N LEU A 239 -3.50 -0.05 4.00
CA LEU A 239 -4.15 -1.37 4.07
C LEU A 239 -5.44 -1.32 4.89
N LEU A 240 -5.48 -0.52 5.97
CA LEU A 240 -6.71 -0.27 6.71
C LEU A 240 -7.75 0.42 5.81
N GLN A 241 -7.36 1.41 5.03
CA GLN A 241 -8.24 2.10 4.08
C GLN A 241 -8.81 1.13 3.03
N VAL A 242 -8.01 0.18 2.50
CA VAL A 242 -8.50 -0.87 1.59
C VAL A 242 -9.66 -1.62 2.23
N PHE A 243 -9.49 -2.12 3.45
CA PHE A 243 -10.52 -2.94 4.10
C PHE A 243 -11.72 -2.11 4.55
N VAL A 244 -11.52 -0.87 5.03
CA VAL A 244 -12.63 0.04 5.36
C VAL A 244 -13.49 0.28 4.12
N ASN A 245 -12.90 0.56 2.97
CA ASN A 245 -13.66 0.80 1.73
C ASN A 245 -14.46 -0.43 1.30
N VAL A 246 -13.87 -1.63 1.34
CA VAL A 246 -14.56 -2.87 0.95
C VAL A 246 -15.66 -3.22 1.95
N VAL A 247 -15.39 -3.15 3.27
CA VAL A 247 -16.36 -3.45 4.32
C VAL A 247 -17.52 -2.47 4.29
N THR A 248 -17.25 -1.17 4.16
CA THR A 248 -18.29 -0.13 4.07
C THR A 248 -19.19 -0.35 2.84
N ASN A 249 -18.59 -0.69 1.69
CA ASN A 249 -19.37 -1.00 0.49
C ASN A 249 -20.27 -2.22 0.69
N ALA A 250 -19.77 -3.28 1.35
CA ALA A 250 -20.53 -4.48 1.68
C ALA A 250 -21.72 -4.16 2.62
N VAL A 251 -21.47 -3.39 3.70
CA VAL A 251 -22.50 -2.99 4.66
C VAL A 251 -23.57 -2.12 4.00
N GLN A 252 -23.17 -1.18 3.15
CA GLN A 252 -24.09 -0.32 2.41
C GLN A 252 -24.93 -1.12 1.40
N ALA A 253 -24.33 -2.10 0.69
CA ALA A 253 -25.06 -2.96 -0.23
C ALA A 253 -26.12 -3.82 0.46
N MET A 254 -25.90 -4.16 1.72
CA MET A 254 -26.83 -4.90 2.58
C MET A 254 -27.80 -3.99 3.34
N GLU A 255 -27.75 -2.67 3.17
CA GLU A 255 -28.55 -1.69 3.92
C GLU A 255 -28.45 -1.86 5.46
N GLY A 256 -27.27 -2.28 5.94
CA GLY A 256 -27.01 -2.55 7.36
C GLY A 256 -27.60 -3.85 7.90
N ARG A 257 -28.18 -4.70 7.06
CA ARG A 257 -28.81 -5.99 7.44
C ARG A 257 -28.24 -7.13 6.63
N GLY A 258 -27.87 -8.23 7.27
CA GLY A 258 -27.34 -9.40 6.57
C GLY A 258 -26.08 -9.96 7.21
N THR A 259 -25.33 -10.76 6.43
CA THR A 259 -24.13 -11.44 6.91
C THR A 259 -22.90 -10.98 6.15
N LEU A 260 -21.91 -10.48 6.88
CA LEU A 260 -20.58 -10.18 6.40
C LEU A 260 -19.63 -11.29 6.86
N THR A 261 -19.01 -12.00 5.93
CA THR A 261 -18.03 -13.03 6.24
C THR A 261 -16.63 -12.55 5.87
N LEU A 262 -15.72 -12.62 6.84
CA LEU A 262 -14.31 -12.25 6.67
C LEU A 262 -13.46 -13.51 6.80
N SER A 263 -12.62 -13.77 5.84
CA SER A 263 -11.71 -14.90 5.89
C SER A 263 -10.31 -14.52 5.43
N THR A 264 -9.31 -15.17 6.02
CA THR A 264 -7.92 -15.05 5.63
C THR A 264 -7.30 -16.41 5.43
N SER A 265 -6.41 -16.53 4.45
CA SER A 265 -5.64 -17.73 4.18
C SER A 265 -4.29 -17.37 3.57
N SER A 266 -3.34 -18.29 3.60
CA SER A 266 -2.04 -18.10 2.96
C SER A 266 -1.73 -19.24 2.02
N ALA A 267 -1.21 -18.94 0.82
CA ALA A 267 -0.76 -19.92 -0.16
C ALA A 267 0.28 -19.31 -1.09
N ASN A 268 1.30 -20.09 -1.47
CA ASN A 268 2.30 -19.73 -2.48
C ASN A 268 2.99 -18.39 -2.23
N GLY A 269 3.30 -18.05 -0.97
CA GLY A 269 3.96 -16.78 -0.61
C GLY A 269 3.03 -15.56 -0.63
N PHE A 270 1.71 -15.76 -0.65
CA PHE A 270 0.72 -14.68 -0.59
C PHE A 270 -0.28 -14.91 0.53
N VAL A 271 -0.78 -13.80 1.07
CA VAL A 271 -1.94 -13.77 1.96
C VAL A 271 -3.16 -13.36 1.16
N TYR A 272 -4.23 -14.09 1.32
CA TYR A 272 -5.54 -13.85 0.71
C TYR A 272 -6.51 -13.42 1.81
N THR A 273 -7.14 -12.28 1.60
CA THR A 273 -8.17 -11.74 2.48
C THR A 273 -9.47 -11.63 1.70
N THR A 274 -10.48 -12.37 2.09
CA THR A 274 -11.79 -12.37 1.43
C THR A 274 -12.84 -11.74 2.32
N ILE A 275 -13.57 -10.77 1.79
CA ILE A 275 -14.69 -10.06 2.40
C ILE A 275 -15.92 -10.39 1.56
N LYS A 276 -16.85 -11.17 2.13
CA LYS A 276 -18.07 -11.63 1.46
C LYS A 276 -19.28 -11.04 2.16
N ASP A 277 -20.18 -10.42 1.38
CA ASP A 277 -21.49 -9.98 1.83
C ASP A 277 -22.61 -10.90 1.33
N SER A 278 -23.77 -10.78 1.97
CA SER A 278 -25.01 -11.45 1.55
C SER A 278 -25.99 -10.49 0.87
N GLY A 279 -25.48 -9.42 0.27
CA GLY A 279 -26.27 -8.39 -0.35
C GLY A 279 -26.88 -8.78 -1.71
N PRO A 280 -27.35 -7.80 -2.50
CA PRO A 280 -28.01 -8.06 -3.77
C PRO A 280 -27.07 -8.55 -4.87
N GLY A 281 -25.75 -8.52 -4.66
CA GLY A 281 -24.76 -8.88 -5.65
C GLY A 281 -24.58 -7.81 -6.74
N ILE A 282 -23.64 -8.09 -7.66
CA ILE A 282 -23.22 -7.18 -8.72
C ILE A 282 -23.56 -7.79 -10.07
N PRO A 283 -24.26 -7.10 -10.96
CA PRO A 283 -24.52 -7.56 -12.32
C PRO A 283 -23.23 -7.82 -13.10
N SER A 284 -23.19 -8.88 -13.90
CA SER A 284 -21.98 -9.33 -14.61
C SER A 284 -21.40 -8.27 -15.57
N ASN A 285 -22.24 -7.42 -16.17
CA ASN A 285 -21.81 -6.31 -17.01
C ASN A 285 -21.06 -5.21 -16.26
N ASN A 286 -21.29 -5.09 -14.94
CA ASN A 286 -20.65 -4.09 -14.10
C ASN A 286 -19.33 -4.56 -13.48
N LEU A 287 -19.10 -5.89 -13.38
CA LEU A 287 -17.91 -6.46 -12.72
C LEU A 287 -16.58 -5.94 -13.29
N LYS A 288 -16.55 -5.60 -14.58
CA LYS A 288 -15.34 -5.05 -15.22
C LYS A 288 -15.11 -3.57 -14.89
N GLN A 289 -16.18 -2.84 -14.56
CA GLN A 289 -16.16 -1.39 -14.39
C GLN A 289 -16.16 -0.94 -12.92
N ILE A 290 -16.45 -1.84 -11.96
CA ILE A 290 -16.56 -1.44 -10.53
C ILE A 290 -15.27 -0.87 -9.95
N PHE A 291 -14.12 -1.12 -10.59
CA PHE A 291 -12.83 -0.56 -10.21
C PHE A 291 -12.47 0.70 -11.01
N ASP A 292 -13.29 1.11 -11.98
CA ASP A 292 -13.06 2.34 -12.72
C ASP A 292 -13.40 3.55 -11.85
N PRO A 293 -12.64 4.65 -11.93
CA PRO A 293 -12.90 5.81 -11.11
C PRO A 293 -14.28 6.38 -11.41
N PHE A 294 -14.99 6.80 -10.36
CA PHE A 294 -16.36 7.34 -10.40
C PHE A 294 -17.46 6.39 -10.86
N PHE A 295 -17.14 5.13 -11.14
CA PHE A 295 -18.19 4.16 -11.44
C PHE A 295 -18.98 3.84 -10.18
N THR A 296 -20.30 4.07 -10.24
CA THR A 296 -21.24 3.74 -9.18
C THR A 296 -22.60 3.32 -9.76
N THR A 297 -23.19 2.31 -9.15
CA THR A 297 -24.57 1.87 -9.42
C THR A 297 -25.54 2.37 -8.35
N LYS A 298 -25.03 3.08 -7.34
CA LYS A 298 -25.85 3.66 -6.29
C LYS A 298 -26.61 4.87 -6.84
N GLU A 299 -27.79 5.14 -6.25
CA GLU A 299 -28.55 6.34 -6.58
C GLU A 299 -27.67 7.58 -6.49
N GLN A 300 -27.99 8.55 -7.33
CA GLN A 300 -27.30 9.82 -7.37
C GLN A 300 -27.24 10.42 -5.95
N GLY A 301 -26.03 10.48 -5.38
CA GLY A 301 -25.87 10.97 -4.02
C GLY A 301 -25.40 9.98 -2.97
N LYS A 302 -25.39 8.70 -3.25
CA LYS A 302 -25.08 7.66 -2.25
C LYS A 302 -23.70 6.99 -2.42
N GLY A 303 -22.86 7.48 -3.33
CA GLY A 303 -21.50 6.97 -3.52
C GLY A 303 -20.67 7.82 -4.48
N THR A 304 -19.38 7.98 -4.18
CA THR A 304 -18.42 8.75 -5.00
C THR A 304 -17.86 7.95 -6.16
N GLY A 305 -18.00 6.61 -6.14
CA GLY A 305 -17.37 5.73 -7.13
C GLY A 305 -15.84 5.66 -7.06
N LEU A 306 -15.21 6.30 -6.08
CA LEU A 306 -13.74 6.29 -5.91
C LEU A 306 -13.24 5.18 -4.99
N GLY A 307 -14.06 4.70 -4.06
CA GLY A 307 -13.63 3.77 -3.02
C GLY A 307 -12.97 2.48 -3.54
N LEU A 308 -13.56 1.81 -4.54
CA LEU A 308 -13.00 0.59 -5.12
C LEU A 308 -11.80 0.86 -6.05
N HIS A 309 -11.75 2.02 -6.70
CA HIS A 309 -10.59 2.45 -7.45
C HIS A 309 -9.37 2.63 -6.52
N ILE A 310 -9.55 3.31 -5.39
CA ILE A 310 -8.53 3.47 -4.35
C ILE A 310 -8.06 2.09 -3.83
N VAL A 311 -8.99 1.15 -3.61
CA VAL A 311 -8.64 -0.23 -3.22
C VAL A 311 -7.70 -0.87 -4.25
N ARG A 312 -8.02 -0.80 -5.54
CA ARG A 312 -7.19 -1.36 -6.60
C ARG A 312 -5.80 -0.73 -6.63
N ASP A 313 -5.71 0.59 -6.52
CA ASP A 313 -4.45 1.33 -6.57
C ASP A 313 -3.56 0.97 -5.39
N ILE A 314 -4.08 1.02 -4.17
CA ILE A 314 -3.31 0.67 -2.96
C ILE A 314 -2.82 -0.78 -3.03
N VAL A 315 -3.70 -1.72 -3.37
CA VAL A 315 -3.34 -3.14 -3.46
C VAL A 315 -2.27 -3.38 -4.54
N THR A 316 -2.36 -2.69 -5.68
CA THR A 316 -1.35 -2.78 -6.75
C THR A 316 0.00 -2.21 -6.31
N GLN A 317 0.01 -1.08 -5.59
CA GLN A 317 1.24 -0.48 -5.03
C GLN A 317 1.93 -1.40 -4.01
N HIS A 318 1.16 -2.24 -3.31
CA HIS A 318 1.67 -3.28 -2.41
C HIS A 318 2.04 -4.59 -3.11
N GLY A 319 2.15 -4.60 -4.45
CA GLY A 319 2.50 -5.80 -5.23
C GLY A 319 1.42 -6.88 -5.24
N GLY A 320 0.19 -6.50 -4.88
CA GLY A 320 -0.96 -7.38 -4.77
C GLY A 320 -1.94 -7.31 -5.94
N ARG A 321 -3.09 -7.95 -5.75
CA ARG A 321 -4.22 -7.91 -6.67
C ARG A 321 -5.53 -7.98 -5.91
N VAL A 322 -6.55 -7.24 -6.34
CA VAL A 322 -7.93 -7.38 -5.88
C VAL A 322 -8.76 -8.04 -6.98
N THR A 323 -9.62 -8.96 -6.58
CA THR A 323 -10.59 -9.65 -7.46
C THR A 323 -11.97 -9.62 -6.81
N VAL A 324 -13.01 -9.81 -7.61
CA VAL A 324 -14.39 -9.87 -7.17
C VAL A 324 -15.11 -11.05 -7.83
N GLU A 325 -15.85 -11.77 -7.04
CA GLU A 325 -16.80 -12.79 -7.49
C GLU A 325 -18.19 -12.40 -6.98
N SER A 326 -19.16 -12.33 -7.87
CA SER A 326 -20.53 -11.97 -7.48
C SER A 326 -21.54 -12.60 -8.41
N THR A 327 -22.66 -12.96 -7.82
CA THR A 327 -23.86 -13.41 -8.54
C THR A 327 -25.05 -12.58 -8.04
N LEU A 328 -25.84 -12.05 -8.96
CA LEU A 328 -27.02 -11.27 -8.62
C LEU A 328 -27.95 -12.06 -7.68
N GLY A 329 -28.37 -11.45 -6.58
CA GLY A 329 -29.18 -12.08 -5.54
C GLY A 329 -28.41 -12.91 -4.50
N HIS A 330 -27.09 -13.08 -4.65
CA HIS A 330 -26.26 -13.92 -3.78
C HIS A 330 -25.05 -13.23 -3.13
N GLY A 331 -25.02 -11.88 -3.20
CA GLY A 331 -23.96 -11.06 -2.64
C GLY A 331 -22.71 -10.98 -3.51
N ALA A 332 -21.66 -10.42 -2.94
CA ALA A 332 -20.35 -10.30 -3.56
C ALA A 332 -19.24 -10.74 -2.60
N ALA A 333 -18.16 -11.27 -3.17
CA ALA A 333 -16.94 -11.63 -2.45
C ALA A 333 -15.75 -10.93 -3.08
N PHE A 334 -15.15 -10.00 -2.34
CA PHE A 334 -13.93 -9.31 -2.71
C PHE A 334 -12.74 -10.02 -2.10
N THR A 335 -11.76 -10.41 -2.91
CA THR A 335 -10.54 -11.05 -2.46
C THR A 335 -9.34 -10.16 -2.75
N VAL A 336 -8.65 -9.75 -1.70
CA VAL A 336 -7.37 -9.03 -1.74
C VAL A 336 -6.24 -10.02 -1.55
N LYS A 337 -5.33 -10.09 -2.52
CA LYS A 337 -4.13 -10.91 -2.50
C LYS A 337 -2.91 -10.01 -2.30
N LEU A 338 -2.11 -10.24 -1.27
CA LEU A 338 -0.91 -9.47 -0.95
C LEU A 338 0.30 -10.41 -0.76
N PRO A 339 1.54 -9.98 -1.13
CA PRO A 339 2.73 -10.78 -0.85
C PRO A 339 2.95 -10.92 0.66
N ALA A 340 3.20 -12.14 1.11
CA ALA A 340 3.59 -12.40 2.49
C ALA A 340 5.02 -11.93 2.74
N THR A 341 5.30 -11.42 3.94
CA THR A 341 6.68 -11.26 4.40
C THR A 341 7.34 -12.64 4.46
N ALA A 342 8.53 -12.80 3.87
CA ALA A 342 9.25 -14.06 3.95
C ALA A 342 9.43 -14.44 5.43
N GLN A 343 8.86 -15.56 5.85
CA GLN A 343 9.14 -16.11 7.15
C GLN A 343 10.60 -16.52 7.15
N SER A 344 11.42 -15.86 7.98
CA SER A 344 12.74 -16.34 8.33
C SER A 344 12.55 -17.64 9.10
N SER A 345 12.81 -18.76 8.44
CA SER A 345 12.88 -20.10 9.05
C SER A 345 14.08 -20.19 9.96
#